data_eedcbdf31552e9ab62b590d6b51f4da0
#
_entry.id   eedcbdf31552e9ab62b590d6b51f4da0
#
_cell.length_a   1.000
_cell.length_b   1.000
_cell.length_c   1.000
_cell.angle_alpha   90.00
_cell.angle_beta   90.00
_cell.angle_gamma   90.00
#
_symmetry.space_group_name_H-M   'P 1'
#
loop_
_entity.id
_entity.type
_entity.pdbx_description
1 polymer ?
#
loop_
_entity_poly.entity_id
_entity_poly.type
_entity_poly.pdbx_seq_one_letter_code
_entity_poly.pdbx_strand_id
1 'polypeptide(L)'
;MNDSDFMRYSRQLLLEDIAIEGQQKLLASRVLIVGLGGLGSPAALYLAGAGVGTLALADDDDVHVSNLQRQILFTSDDIAQPKTTAARARLARLNPQIELIALKQRLGGKALQEEVAKADVVLDCTDNMATRQAINAACVALKTPLITASAVGLGGQLMVLTPPWEQGCYRCLWPDANEPERNCRTAGIIGPVVGMMGTLQALEAIKLLSGMETERNTLRLFDARSSGWRHLALHRASHCPVCGGRDAHSV
;
A
#
# COMPACT_ATOMS: atom_id res chain seq x y z
N MET A 1 11.26 11.70 19.90
CA MET A 1 12.30 10.68 19.63
C MET A 1 13.18 10.55 20.86
N ASN A 2 13.48 9.34 21.26
CA ASN A 2 14.42 9.01 22.34
C ASN A 2 15.76 8.48 21.76
N ASP A 3 16.76 8.17 22.63
CA ASP A 3 18.06 7.70 22.17
C ASP A 3 18.00 6.40 21.36
N SER A 4 17.06 5.50 21.68
CA SER A 4 16.84 4.26 20.91
C SER A 4 16.34 4.55 19.49
N ASP A 5 15.46 5.56 19.34
CA ASP A 5 14.98 6.01 18.03
C ASP A 5 16.12 6.61 17.20
N PHE A 6 16.96 7.45 17.81
CA PHE A 6 18.12 8.03 17.14
C PHE A 6 19.07 6.96 16.63
N MET A 7 19.34 5.94 17.42
CA MET A 7 20.20 4.83 17.00
C MET A 7 19.55 4.01 15.89
N ARG A 8 18.26 3.66 16.03
CA ARG A 8 17.53 2.83 15.06
C ARG A 8 17.41 3.48 13.70
N TYR A 9 17.05 4.76 13.67
CA TYR A 9 16.78 5.49 12.44
C TYR A 9 17.97 6.35 11.96
N SER A 10 19.14 6.18 12.57
CA SER A 10 20.32 7.01 12.30
C SER A 10 20.66 7.18 10.82
N ARG A 11 20.48 6.12 10.01
CA ARG A 11 20.76 6.16 8.57
C ARG A 11 19.71 6.96 7.78
N GLN A 12 18.46 6.96 8.21
CA GLN A 12 17.41 7.80 7.62
C GLN A 12 17.55 9.25 8.01
N LEU A 13 17.97 9.51 9.26
CA LEU A 13 18.18 10.87 9.77
C LEU A 13 19.30 11.64 9.04
N LEU A 14 20.22 10.94 8.37
CA LEU A 14 21.28 11.55 7.54
C LEU A 14 20.76 12.05 6.19
N LEU A 15 19.57 11.63 5.76
CA LEU A 15 18.96 12.10 4.52
C LEU A 15 18.32 13.47 4.77
N GLU A 16 18.77 14.50 4.04
CA GLU A 16 18.24 15.87 4.17
C GLU A 16 16.72 15.96 4.00
N ASP A 17 16.17 15.13 3.08
CA ASP A 17 14.74 15.06 2.78
C ASP A 17 13.91 14.42 3.92
N ILE A 18 14.52 13.68 4.82
CA ILE A 18 13.84 13.05 5.98
C ILE A 18 14.21 13.83 7.25
N ALA A 19 15.50 13.83 7.60
CA ALA A 19 16.04 14.45 8.80
C ALA A 19 15.22 14.10 10.07
N ILE A 20 15.30 14.91 11.11
CA ILE A 20 14.56 14.71 12.37
C ILE A 20 13.06 14.92 12.16
N GLU A 21 12.69 15.94 11.41
CA GLU A 21 11.29 16.32 11.20
C GLU A 21 10.52 15.26 10.44
N GLY A 22 11.07 14.74 9.33
CA GLY A 22 10.46 13.68 8.56
C GLY A 22 10.33 12.39 9.36
N GLN A 23 11.33 12.04 10.17
CA GLN A 23 11.26 10.88 11.06
C GLN A 23 10.20 11.03 12.14
N GLN A 24 10.02 12.23 12.70
CA GLN A 24 8.95 12.49 13.67
C GLN A 24 7.57 12.35 13.03
N LYS A 25 7.41 12.81 11.79
CA LYS A 25 6.16 12.60 11.02
C LYS A 25 5.89 11.11 10.79
N LEU A 26 6.91 10.31 10.43
CA LEU A 26 6.76 8.85 10.28
C LEU A 26 6.32 8.19 11.58
N LEU A 27 6.96 8.53 12.70
CA LEU A 27 6.61 7.99 14.03
C LEU A 27 5.19 8.36 14.48
N ALA A 28 4.66 9.49 14.03
CA ALA A 28 3.30 9.92 14.32
C ALA A 28 2.25 9.36 13.37
N SER A 29 2.66 8.74 12.26
CA SER A 29 1.77 8.33 11.18
C SER A 29 1.16 6.95 11.40
N ARG A 30 -0.04 6.76 10.83
CA ARG A 30 -0.76 5.50 10.76
C ARG A 30 -0.97 5.08 9.31
N VAL A 31 -0.55 3.87 8.97
CA VAL A 31 -0.73 3.27 7.64
C VAL A 31 -1.67 2.08 7.73
N LEU A 32 -2.68 2.04 6.87
CA LEU A 32 -3.52 0.86 6.65
C LEU A 32 -2.97 0.09 5.45
N ILE A 33 -2.57 -1.17 5.66
CA ILE A 33 -2.15 -2.10 4.61
C ILE A 33 -3.27 -3.11 4.41
N VAL A 34 -3.89 -3.10 3.25
CA VAL A 34 -4.93 -4.07 2.87
C VAL A 34 -4.33 -5.12 1.95
N GLY A 35 -4.25 -6.35 2.44
CA GLY A 35 -3.56 -7.47 1.79
C GLY A 35 -2.11 -7.63 2.27
N LEU A 36 -1.78 -8.82 2.77
CA LEU A 36 -0.43 -9.19 3.23
C LEU A 36 0.22 -10.25 2.32
N GLY A 37 -0.16 -10.24 1.04
CA GLY A 37 0.40 -11.09 0.00
C GLY A 37 1.79 -10.65 -0.47
N GLY A 38 2.09 -10.89 -1.74
CA GLY A 38 3.39 -10.55 -2.34
C GLY A 38 3.72 -9.06 -2.37
N LEU A 39 2.70 -8.18 -2.41
CA LEU A 39 2.85 -6.73 -2.30
C LEU A 39 2.98 -6.29 -0.83
N GLY A 40 2.04 -6.70 0.01
CA GLY A 40 1.97 -6.28 1.40
C GLY A 40 3.11 -6.79 2.26
N SER A 41 3.67 -7.96 1.95
CA SER A 41 4.81 -8.53 2.67
C SER A 41 6.04 -7.60 2.72
N PRO A 42 6.63 -7.19 1.59
CA PRO A 42 7.74 -6.26 1.60
C PRO A 42 7.33 -4.86 2.06
N ALA A 43 6.12 -4.40 1.70
CA ALA A 43 5.63 -3.10 2.13
C ALA A 43 5.60 -2.98 3.66
N ALA A 44 5.03 -3.96 4.36
CA ALA A 44 4.96 -3.99 5.81
C ALA A 44 6.34 -4.02 6.47
N LEU A 45 7.29 -4.82 5.92
CA LEU A 45 8.66 -4.90 6.42
C LEU A 45 9.36 -3.53 6.35
N TYR A 46 9.31 -2.85 5.21
CA TYR A 46 9.98 -1.56 5.05
C TYR A 46 9.32 -0.44 5.84
N LEU A 47 7.99 -0.40 5.94
CA LEU A 47 7.29 0.60 6.75
C LEU A 47 7.57 0.41 8.25
N ALA A 48 7.58 -0.84 8.73
CA ALA A 48 7.98 -1.15 10.10
C ALA A 48 9.44 -0.78 10.37
N GLY A 49 10.34 -1.13 9.47
CA GLY A 49 11.77 -0.78 9.57
C GLY A 49 12.01 0.72 9.56
N ALA A 50 11.26 1.47 8.75
CA ALA A 50 11.36 2.93 8.67
C ALA A 50 10.76 3.66 9.87
N GLY A 51 10.01 2.97 10.74
CA GLY A 51 9.45 3.56 11.95
C GLY A 51 8.14 4.30 11.72
N VAL A 52 7.29 3.82 10.81
CA VAL A 52 5.89 4.25 10.77
C VAL A 52 5.23 3.83 12.09
N GLY A 53 4.70 4.80 12.83
CA GLY A 53 4.30 4.62 14.22
C GLY A 53 3.19 3.59 14.45
N THR A 54 2.22 3.49 13.53
CA THR A 54 1.15 2.50 13.57
C THR A 54 0.95 1.84 12.22
N LEU A 55 0.96 0.51 12.19
CA LEU A 55 0.58 -0.29 11.02
C LEU A 55 -0.68 -1.10 11.33
N ALA A 56 -1.77 -0.81 10.63
CA ALA A 56 -2.97 -1.63 10.62
C ALA A 56 -2.88 -2.63 9.45
N LEU A 57 -2.85 -3.92 9.79
CA LEU A 57 -2.57 -5.03 8.88
C LEU A 57 -3.85 -5.81 8.63
N ALA A 58 -4.45 -5.69 7.46
CA ALA A 58 -5.71 -6.34 7.12
C ALA A 58 -5.51 -7.45 6.09
N ASP A 59 -5.89 -8.66 6.46
CA ASP A 59 -5.91 -9.84 5.57
C ASP A 59 -6.80 -10.91 6.23
N ASP A 60 -7.61 -11.62 5.44
CA ASP A 60 -8.50 -12.67 5.91
C ASP A 60 -7.95 -14.10 5.68
N ASP A 61 -6.84 -14.22 4.94
CA ASP A 61 -6.21 -15.49 4.61
C ASP A 61 -5.31 -16.06 5.71
N ASP A 62 -5.07 -17.36 5.63
CA ASP A 62 -3.99 -18.04 6.33
C ASP A 62 -2.76 -18.22 5.42
N VAL A 63 -1.60 -18.45 6.02
CA VAL A 63 -0.36 -18.71 5.28
C VAL A 63 -0.42 -20.10 4.64
N HIS A 64 -0.13 -20.18 3.35
CA HIS A 64 -0.06 -21.42 2.60
C HIS A 64 1.32 -21.62 1.97
N VAL A 65 1.77 -22.85 1.81
CA VAL A 65 3.08 -23.18 1.22
C VAL A 65 3.29 -22.54 -0.15
N SER A 66 2.24 -22.45 -0.99
CA SER A 66 2.30 -21.80 -2.30
C SER A 66 2.48 -20.27 -2.25
N ASN A 67 2.39 -19.66 -1.08
CA ASN A 67 2.61 -18.22 -0.87
C ASN A 67 4.10 -17.90 -0.70
N LEU A 68 4.89 -18.83 -0.13
CA LEU A 68 6.24 -18.55 0.38
C LEU A 68 7.22 -18.10 -0.70
N GLN A 69 7.01 -18.49 -1.96
CA GLN A 69 7.88 -18.09 -3.06
C GLN A 69 7.85 -16.57 -3.37
N ARG A 70 6.86 -15.81 -2.83
CA ARG A 70 6.73 -14.36 -3.04
C ARG A 70 6.27 -13.56 -1.82
N GLN A 71 5.77 -14.20 -0.78
CA GLN A 71 5.30 -13.55 0.46
C GLN A 71 6.38 -13.68 1.54
N ILE A 72 7.46 -12.91 1.38
CA ILE A 72 8.71 -13.03 2.13
C ILE A 72 8.62 -12.65 3.62
N LEU A 73 7.47 -12.13 4.05
CA LEU A 73 7.16 -11.87 5.45
C LEU A 73 6.99 -13.17 6.25
N PHE A 74 6.60 -14.26 5.57
CA PHE A 74 6.26 -15.55 6.15
C PHE A 74 7.35 -16.60 5.92
N THR A 75 7.39 -17.59 6.80
CA THR A 75 8.26 -18.76 6.76
C THR A 75 7.46 -20.07 6.75
N SER A 76 8.12 -21.19 6.60
CA SER A 76 7.45 -22.51 6.68
C SER A 76 6.80 -22.77 8.04
N ASP A 77 7.33 -22.16 9.11
CA ASP A 77 6.77 -22.30 10.46
C ASP A 77 5.44 -21.55 10.64
N ASP A 78 5.13 -20.65 9.72
CA ASP A 78 3.89 -19.87 9.76
C ASP A 78 2.73 -20.53 9.01
N ILE A 79 2.96 -21.67 8.32
CA ILE A 79 1.92 -22.36 7.54
C ILE A 79 0.71 -22.67 8.43
N ALA A 80 -0.48 -22.40 7.90
CA ALA A 80 -1.80 -22.53 8.53
C ALA A 80 -2.06 -21.51 9.66
N GLN A 81 -1.16 -20.56 9.93
CA GLN A 81 -1.44 -19.42 10.80
C GLN A 81 -2.12 -18.29 10.00
N PRO A 82 -2.99 -17.49 10.64
CA PRO A 82 -3.50 -16.27 10.03
C PRO A 82 -2.36 -15.33 9.62
N LYS A 83 -2.38 -14.84 8.38
CA LYS A 83 -1.34 -13.93 7.86
C LYS A 83 -1.13 -12.73 8.76
N THR A 84 -2.20 -12.13 9.28
CA THR A 84 -2.12 -10.98 10.19
C THR A 84 -1.42 -11.30 11.50
N THR A 85 -1.61 -12.50 12.06
CA THR A 85 -0.96 -12.96 13.29
C THR A 85 0.54 -13.19 13.06
N ALA A 86 0.90 -13.94 12.02
CA ALA A 86 2.30 -14.19 11.65
C ALA A 86 3.03 -12.88 11.31
N ALA A 87 2.41 -12.00 10.51
CA ALA A 87 2.94 -10.69 10.17
C ALA A 87 3.23 -9.85 11.41
N ARG A 88 2.26 -9.72 12.32
CA ARG A 88 2.41 -8.97 13.57
C ARG A 88 3.58 -9.50 14.40
N ALA A 89 3.69 -10.82 14.55
CA ALA A 89 4.79 -11.44 15.31
C ALA A 89 6.16 -11.15 14.68
N ARG A 90 6.25 -11.21 13.36
CA ARG A 90 7.49 -10.92 12.61
C ARG A 90 7.89 -9.46 12.71
N LEU A 91 6.95 -8.55 12.49
CA LEU A 91 7.18 -7.10 12.51
C LEU A 91 7.50 -6.58 13.92
N ALA A 92 6.89 -7.15 14.96
CA ALA A 92 7.21 -6.81 16.36
C ALA A 92 8.68 -7.14 16.71
N ARG A 93 9.23 -8.22 16.12
CA ARG A 93 10.66 -8.54 16.29
C ARG A 93 11.58 -7.63 15.48
N LEU A 94 11.11 -7.12 14.34
CA LEU A 94 11.85 -6.16 13.54
C LEU A 94 11.89 -4.78 14.21
N ASN A 95 10.73 -4.29 14.63
CA ASN A 95 10.62 -3.01 15.32
C ASN A 95 9.59 -3.07 16.47
N PRO A 96 10.04 -3.28 17.71
CA PRO A 96 9.16 -3.39 18.88
C PRO A 96 8.58 -2.03 19.34
N GLN A 97 9.01 -0.91 18.74
CA GLN A 97 8.61 0.44 19.16
C GLN A 97 7.35 0.93 18.47
N ILE A 98 6.92 0.28 17.39
CA ILE A 98 5.72 0.66 16.63
C ILE A 98 4.49 -0.12 17.08
N GLU A 99 3.32 0.46 16.90
CA GLU A 99 2.05 -0.20 17.13
C GLU A 99 1.65 -1.06 15.93
N LEU A 100 1.28 -2.32 16.18
CA LEU A 100 0.88 -3.29 15.16
C LEU A 100 -0.53 -3.79 15.44
N ILE A 101 -1.49 -3.46 14.59
CA ILE A 101 -2.90 -3.82 14.71
C ILE A 101 -3.21 -4.89 13.67
N ALA A 102 -3.49 -6.11 14.13
CA ALA A 102 -3.86 -7.24 13.27
C ALA A 102 -5.39 -7.26 13.07
N LEU A 103 -5.84 -7.11 11.82
CA LEU A 103 -7.23 -7.13 11.42
C LEU A 103 -7.49 -8.40 10.60
N LYS A 104 -7.79 -9.52 11.28
CA LYS A 104 -8.09 -10.81 10.64
C LYS A 104 -9.50 -10.79 10.07
N GLN A 105 -9.72 -9.99 9.03
CA GLN A 105 -10.99 -9.90 8.34
C GLN A 105 -10.80 -9.32 6.94
N ARG A 106 -11.70 -9.68 6.04
CA ARG A 106 -11.84 -9.01 4.77
C ARG A 106 -12.51 -7.67 5.00
N LEU A 107 -11.75 -6.58 4.84
CA LEU A 107 -12.30 -5.25 5.02
C LEU A 107 -13.27 -4.90 3.89
N GLY A 108 -14.48 -4.48 4.26
CA GLY A 108 -15.51 -4.02 3.34
C GLY A 108 -16.54 -3.15 4.05
N GLY A 109 -17.36 -2.44 3.29
CA GLY A 109 -18.45 -1.61 3.82
C GLY A 109 -17.98 -0.67 4.95
N LYS A 110 -18.72 -0.69 6.06
CA LYS A 110 -18.46 0.18 7.23
C LYS A 110 -17.10 -0.05 7.87
N ALA A 111 -16.67 -1.31 8.02
CA ALA A 111 -15.39 -1.64 8.63
C ALA A 111 -14.21 -1.06 7.84
N LEU A 112 -14.28 -1.11 6.49
CA LEU A 112 -13.27 -0.49 5.64
C LEU A 112 -13.24 1.04 5.83
N GLN A 113 -14.41 1.69 5.84
CA GLN A 113 -14.51 3.13 6.04
C GLN A 113 -13.93 3.57 7.40
N GLU A 114 -14.22 2.82 8.46
CA GLU A 114 -13.69 3.10 9.80
C GLU A 114 -12.16 3.01 9.87
N GLU A 115 -11.55 2.04 9.19
CA GLU A 115 -10.09 1.90 9.18
C GLU A 115 -9.41 2.92 8.23
N VAL A 116 -10.03 3.23 7.09
CA VAL A 116 -9.55 4.29 6.18
C VAL A 116 -9.62 5.66 6.85
N ALA A 117 -10.66 5.95 7.64
CA ALA A 117 -10.80 7.23 8.35
C ALA A 117 -9.71 7.48 9.39
N LYS A 118 -9.09 6.42 9.93
CA LYS A 118 -8.00 6.51 10.91
C LYS A 118 -6.62 6.59 10.27
N ALA A 119 -6.50 6.30 8.97
CA ALA A 119 -5.23 6.18 8.28
C ALA A 119 -4.79 7.51 7.65
N ASP A 120 -3.51 7.84 7.73
CA ASP A 120 -2.89 8.94 6.99
C ASP A 120 -2.65 8.55 5.52
N VAL A 121 -2.44 7.27 5.25
CA VAL A 121 -2.35 6.70 3.91
C VAL A 121 -2.81 5.24 3.91
N VAL A 122 -3.43 4.83 2.82
CA VAL A 122 -3.84 3.42 2.58
C VAL A 122 -2.97 2.81 1.49
N LEU A 123 -2.43 1.63 1.75
CA LEU A 123 -1.78 0.79 0.75
C LEU A 123 -2.77 -0.30 0.30
N ASP A 124 -3.15 -0.26 -0.96
CA ASP A 124 -3.87 -1.34 -1.60
C ASP A 124 -2.87 -2.37 -2.14
N CYS A 125 -2.74 -3.47 -1.41
CA CYS A 125 -1.89 -4.61 -1.73
C CYS A 125 -2.71 -5.85 -2.11
N THR A 126 -3.96 -5.65 -2.56
CA THR A 126 -4.89 -6.72 -2.90
C THR A 126 -4.71 -7.24 -4.32
N ASP A 127 -5.29 -8.39 -4.61
CA ASP A 127 -5.20 -9.07 -5.90
C ASP A 127 -6.54 -9.19 -6.64
N ASN A 128 -7.59 -8.49 -6.16
CA ASN A 128 -8.91 -8.55 -6.79
C ASN A 128 -9.53 -7.17 -6.99
N MET A 129 -10.24 -7.01 -8.10
CA MET A 129 -10.78 -5.73 -8.55
C MET A 129 -11.88 -5.19 -7.61
N ALA A 130 -12.73 -6.05 -7.09
CA ALA A 130 -13.83 -5.64 -6.20
C ALA A 130 -13.30 -4.93 -4.94
N THR A 131 -12.28 -5.51 -4.30
CA THR A 131 -11.65 -4.91 -3.12
C THR A 131 -10.91 -3.61 -3.47
N ARG A 132 -10.19 -3.56 -4.60
CA ARG A 132 -9.51 -2.34 -5.08
C ARG A 132 -10.49 -1.18 -5.28
N GLN A 133 -11.63 -1.45 -5.92
CA GLN A 133 -12.68 -0.45 -6.14
C GLN A 133 -13.30 0.03 -4.82
N ALA A 134 -13.53 -0.89 -3.86
CA ALA A 134 -14.05 -0.53 -2.55
C ALA A 134 -13.08 0.37 -1.76
N ILE A 135 -11.78 0.01 -1.76
CA ILE A 135 -10.72 0.81 -1.13
C ILE A 135 -10.65 2.21 -1.77
N ASN A 136 -10.61 2.28 -3.11
CA ASN A 136 -10.60 3.55 -3.81
C ASN A 136 -11.82 4.43 -3.45
N ALA A 137 -13.01 3.86 -3.43
CA ALA A 137 -14.24 4.60 -3.08
C ALA A 137 -14.18 5.13 -1.65
N ALA A 138 -13.71 4.33 -0.68
CA ALA A 138 -13.54 4.76 0.71
C ALA A 138 -12.49 5.88 0.83
N CYS A 139 -11.34 5.74 0.18
CA CYS A 139 -10.28 6.76 0.20
C CYS A 139 -10.74 8.08 -0.42
N VAL A 140 -11.47 8.02 -1.53
CA VAL A 140 -12.04 9.23 -2.16
C VAL A 140 -13.07 9.88 -1.26
N ALA A 141 -13.96 9.11 -0.64
CA ALA A 141 -15.00 9.62 0.26
C ALA A 141 -14.42 10.32 1.50
N LEU A 142 -13.37 9.75 2.06
CA LEU A 142 -12.75 10.20 3.32
C LEU A 142 -11.53 11.11 3.11
N LYS A 143 -11.19 11.42 1.85
CA LYS A 143 -10.04 12.25 1.46
C LYS A 143 -8.71 11.69 1.99
N THR A 144 -8.58 10.36 2.06
CA THR A 144 -7.36 9.67 2.50
C THR A 144 -6.53 9.28 1.28
N PRO A 145 -5.24 9.61 1.22
CA PRO A 145 -4.34 9.19 0.15
C PRO A 145 -4.32 7.67 -0.03
N LEU A 146 -4.23 7.23 -1.29
CA LEU A 146 -4.19 5.82 -1.69
C LEU A 146 -2.94 5.54 -2.52
N ILE A 147 -2.17 4.53 -2.11
CA ILE A 147 -1.07 3.98 -2.91
C ILE A 147 -1.47 2.57 -3.33
N THR A 148 -1.72 2.38 -4.61
CA THR A 148 -2.14 1.09 -5.16
C THR A 148 -1.09 0.52 -6.11
N ALA A 149 -0.86 -0.79 -6.03
CA ALA A 149 0.02 -1.51 -6.94
C ALA A 149 -0.59 -2.84 -7.37
N SER A 150 -0.11 -3.35 -8.49
CA SER A 150 -0.39 -4.70 -8.95
C SER A 150 0.81 -5.28 -9.68
N ALA A 151 0.89 -6.61 -9.73
CA ALA A 151 1.91 -7.31 -10.49
C ALA A 151 1.35 -8.61 -11.06
N VAL A 152 1.64 -8.87 -12.33
CA VAL A 152 1.25 -10.07 -13.06
C VAL A 152 2.38 -10.49 -13.99
N GLY A 153 2.79 -11.74 -13.95
CA GLY A 153 3.89 -12.26 -14.76
C GLY A 153 5.21 -11.53 -14.50
N LEU A 154 5.68 -10.79 -15.48
CA LEU A 154 6.87 -9.94 -15.43
C LEU A 154 6.53 -8.44 -15.50
N GLY A 155 5.27 -8.06 -15.29
CA GLY A 155 4.80 -6.67 -15.29
C GLY A 155 4.35 -6.20 -13.92
N GLY A 156 4.55 -4.90 -13.65
CA GLY A 156 4.09 -4.23 -12.43
C GLY A 156 3.40 -2.90 -12.73
N GLN A 157 2.53 -2.47 -11.83
CA GLN A 157 1.85 -1.18 -11.89
C GLN A 157 1.89 -0.53 -10.51
N LEU A 158 2.03 0.79 -10.50
CA LEU A 158 2.04 1.58 -9.27
C LEU A 158 1.40 2.95 -9.50
N MET A 159 0.56 3.39 -8.59
CA MET A 159 -0.01 4.75 -8.56
C MET A 159 -0.05 5.30 -7.16
N VAL A 160 0.19 6.60 -7.04
CA VAL A 160 -0.08 7.41 -5.85
C VAL A 160 -1.24 8.35 -6.16
N LEU A 161 -2.35 8.15 -5.49
CA LEU A 161 -3.61 8.87 -5.70
C LEU A 161 -3.92 9.71 -4.46
N THR A 162 -4.07 11.02 -4.61
CA THR A 162 -4.24 11.94 -3.48
C THR A 162 -5.41 12.90 -3.69
N PRO A 163 -6.07 13.35 -2.60
CA PRO A 163 -6.99 14.47 -2.69
C PRO A 163 -6.33 15.71 -3.33
N PRO A 164 -7.09 16.56 -4.02
CA PRO A 164 -8.56 16.57 -4.15
C PRO A 164 -9.11 15.76 -5.34
N TRP A 165 -8.34 14.85 -5.95
CA TRP A 165 -8.73 13.96 -7.04
C TRP A 165 -9.02 14.67 -8.38
N GLU A 166 -8.43 15.83 -8.62
CA GLU A 166 -8.62 16.64 -9.83
C GLU A 166 -8.24 15.88 -11.10
N GLN A 167 -7.17 15.09 -11.02
CA GLN A 167 -6.69 14.28 -12.14
C GLN A 167 -7.33 12.89 -12.19
N GLY A 168 -8.23 12.59 -11.25
CA GLY A 168 -8.99 11.34 -11.22
C GLY A 168 -8.62 10.39 -10.07
N CYS A 169 -9.30 9.26 -10.05
CA CYS A 169 -9.09 8.20 -9.06
C CYS A 169 -8.92 6.84 -9.77
N TYR A 170 -8.74 5.76 -9.02
CA TYR A 170 -8.58 4.42 -9.59
C TYR A 170 -9.74 4.02 -10.51
N ARG A 171 -10.98 4.43 -10.17
CA ARG A 171 -12.18 4.15 -10.97
C ARG A 171 -12.18 4.85 -12.35
N CYS A 172 -11.48 5.97 -12.48
CA CYS A 172 -11.35 6.66 -13.77
C CYS A 172 -10.55 5.84 -14.78
N LEU A 173 -9.53 5.10 -14.30
CA LEU A 173 -8.70 4.23 -15.13
C LEU A 173 -9.35 2.87 -15.39
N TRP A 174 -10.02 2.33 -14.35
CA TRP A 174 -10.68 1.03 -14.40
C TRP A 174 -12.18 1.19 -14.14
N PRO A 175 -12.97 1.60 -15.18
CA PRO A 175 -14.41 1.88 -15.02
C PRO A 175 -15.22 0.63 -14.70
N ASP A 176 -14.76 -0.55 -15.11
CA ASP A 176 -15.39 -1.83 -14.84
C ASP A 176 -14.80 -2.49 -13.59
N ALA A 177 -15.66 -3.14 -12.83
CA ALA A 177 -15.25 -3.94 -11.67
C ALA A 177 -14.89 -5.39 -12.04
N ASN A 178 -14.87 -5.70 -13.35
CA ASN A 178 -14.57 -7.04 -13.85
C ASN A 178 -13.10 -7.38 -13.61
N GLU A 179 -12.86 -8.60 -13.16
CA GLU A 179 -11.50 -9.12 -13.03
C GLU A 179 -10.85 -9.22 -14.41
N PRO A 180 -9.60 -8.77 -14.57
CA PRO A 180 -8.88 -8.97 -15.81
C PRO A 180 -8.69 -10.46 -16.07
N GLU A 181 -8.78 -10.89 -17.32
CA GLU A 181 -8.57 -12.29 -17.75
C GLU A 181 -7.21 -12.83 -17.28
N ARG A 182 -6.20 -11.95 -17.25
CA ARG A 182 -4.84 -12.26 -16.77
C ARG A 182 -4.63 -11.63 -15.40
N ASN A 183 -4.56 -12.48 -14.38
CA ASN A 183 -4.21 -12.12 -13.01
C ASN A 183 -3.08 -13.02 -12.50
N CYS A 184 -2.59 -12.83 -11.28
CA CYS A 184 -1.49 -13.61 -10.73
C CYS A 184 -1.80 -15.11 -10.59
N ARG A 185 -3.08 -15.49 -10.52
CA ARG A 185 -3.51 -16.90 -10.44
C ARG A 185 -3.52 -17.59 -11.80
N THR A 186 -3.84 -16.85 -12.86
CA THR A 186 -3.96 -17.41 -14.23
C THR A 186 -2.69 -17.22 -15.07
N ALA A 187 -1.95 -16.14 -14.86
CA ALA A 187 -0.74 -15.80 -15.63
C ALA A 187 0.58 -16.01 -14.86
N GLY A 188 0.48 -16.39 -13.57
CA GLY A 188 1.64 -16.54 -12.70
C GLY A 188 2.26 -15.19 -12.29
N ILE A 189 3.25 -15.25 -11.40
CA ILE A 189 3.99 -14.10 -10.89
C ILE A 189 5.36 -14.56 -10.37
N ILE A 190 6.39 -13.79 -10.67
CA ILE A 190 7.72 -14.01 -10.08
C ILE A 190 7.91 -13.11 -8.84
N GLY A 191 8.41 -13.70 -7.75
CA GLY A 191 8.54 -13.03 -6.45
C GLY A 191 9.23 -11.67 -6.49
N PRO A 192 10.41 -11.52 -7.11
CA PRO A 192 11.11 -10.23 -7.19
C PRO A 192 10.29 -9.10 -7.82
N VAL A 193 9.46 -9.37 -8.82
CA VAL A 193 8.64 -8.35 -9.48
C VAL A 193 7.56 -7.82 -8.54
N VAL A 194 6.79 -8.71 -7.92
CA VAL A 194 5.76 -8.29 -6.96
C VAL A 194 6.39 -7.69 -5.70
N GLY A 195 7.54 -8.22 -5.27
CA GLY A 195 8.30 -7.69 -4.14
C GLY A 195 8.78 -6.26 -4.38
N MET A 196 9.28 -5.97 -5.59
CA MET A 196 9.69 -4.62 -5.98
C MET A 196 8.48 -3.66 -5.97
N MET A 197 7.32 -4.06 -6.49
CA MET A 197 6.13 -3.22 -6.47
C MET A 197 5.69 -2.89 -5.04
N GLY A 198 5.67 -3.86 -4.13
CA GLY A 198 5.34 -3.62 -2.72
C GLY A 198 6.38 -2.76 -2.00
N THR A 199 7.66 -2.92 -2.32
CA THR A 199 8.74 -2.07 -1.82
C THR A 199 8.56 -0.62 -2.28
N LEU A 200 8.18 -0.42 -3.54
CA LEU A 200 7.88 0.92 -4.07
C LEU A 200 6.62 1.53 -3.44
N GLN A 201 5.59 0.73 -3.11
CA GLN A 201 4.47 1.24 -2.31
C GLN A 201 4.94 1.78 -0.95
N ALA A 202 5.82 1.06 -0.27
CA ALA A 202 6.39 1.52 1.00
C ALA A 202 7.22 2.80 0.83
N LEU A 203 8.05 2.87 -0.21
CA LEU A 203 8.84 4.06 -0.51
C LEU A 203 7.96 5.30 -0.74
N GLU A 204 6.91 5.17 -1.56
CA GLU A 204 5.97 6.28 -1.81
C GLU A 204 5.20 6.68 -0.55
N ALA A 205 4.85 5.72 0.32
CA ALA A 205 4.24 6.02 1.61
C ALA A 205 5.19 6.80 2.53
N ILE A 206 6.45 6.37 2.63
CA ILE A 206 7.48 7.08 3.41
C ILE A 206 7.65 8.50 2.89
N LYS A 207 7.79 8.69 1.58
CA LYS A 207 7.90 10.02 0.95
C LYS A 207 6.71 10.89 1.30
N LEU A 208 5.50 10.38 1.10
CA LEU A 208 4.27 11.14 1.36
C LEU A 208 4.13 11.55 2.83
N LEU A 209 4.41 10.61 3.75
CA LEU A 209 4.28 10.82 5.19
C LEU A 209 5.37 11.73 5.76
N SER A 210 6.60 11.67 5.25
CA SER A 210 7.70 12.55 5.66
C SER A 210 7.59 13.97 5.07
N GLY A 211 6.73 14.16 4.05
CA GLY A 211 6.55 15.45 3.37
C GLY A 211 7.42 15.64 2.14
N MET A 212 8.08 14.57 1.66
CA MET A 212 8.83 14.57 0.40
C MET A 212 7.89 14.64 -0.81
N GLU A 213 8.40 15.11 -1.93
CA GLU A 213 7.66 15.08 -3.18
C GLU A 213 7.43 13.65 -3.67
N THR A 214 6.21 13.40 -4.16
CA THR A 214 5.81 12.13 -4.77
C THR A 214 5.25 12.38 -6.17
N GLU A 215 5.49 11.48 -7.11
CA GLU A 215 4.83 11.50 -8.40
C GLU A 215 3.38 11.02 -8.23
N ARG A 216 2.44 11.97 -8.28
CA ARG A 216 1.02 11.72 -8.02
C ARG A 216 0.24 11.60 -9.31
N ASN A 217 -0.85 10.84 -9.25
CA ASN A 217 -1.84 10.73 -10.35
C ASN A 217 -1.22 10.30 -11.69
N THR A 218 -0.19 9.48 -11.61
CA THR A 218 0.50 8.88 -12.76
C THR A 218 0.45 7.36 -12.60
N LEU A 219 0.03 6.67 -13.66
CA LEU A 219 0.17 5.22 -13.76
C LEU A 219 1.61 4.91 -14.21
N ARG A 220 2.38 4.34 -13.30
CA ARG A 220 3.73 3.83 -13.58
C ARG A 220 3.66 2.34 -13.92
N LEU A 221 4.10 1.99 -15.10
CA LEU A 221 4.13 0.62 -15.62
C LEU A 221 5.57 0.12 -15.68
N PHE A 222 5.84 -0.99 -15.03
CA PHE A 222 7.13 -1.66 -15.05
C PHE A 222 7.10 -2.90 -15.93
N ASP A 223 8.11 -3.07 -16.78
CA ASP A 223 8.38 -4.30 -17.51
C ASP A 223 9.71 -4.89 -17.07
N ALA A 224 9.67 -6.01 -16.35
CA ALA A 224 10.86 -6.66 -15.81
C ALA A 224 11.75 -7.33 -16.89
N ARG A 225 11.24 -7.55 -18.11
CA ARG A 225 12.07 -8.08 -19.22
C ARG A 225 13.12 -7.08 -19.68
N SER A 226 12.70 -5.82 -19.77
CA SER A 226 13.56 -4.71 -20.19
C SER A 226 14.09 -3.87 -19.05
N SER A 227 13.60 -4.11 -17.80
CA SER A 227 13.78 -3.23 -16.64
C SER A 227 13.34 -1.79 -16.91
N GLY A 228 12.39 -1.63 -17.83
CA GLY A 228 11.91 -0.34 -18.30
C GLY A 228 10.66 0.15 -17.58
N TRP A 229 10.52 1.47 -17.51
CA TRP A 229 9.35 2.14 -16.95
C TRP A 229 8.63 2.96 -18.03
N ARG A 230 7.31 2.98 -17.94
CA ARG A 230 6.46 3.91 -18.71
C ARG A 230 5.55 4.65 -17.73
N HIS A 231 5.38 5.96 -17.96
CA HIS A 231 4.58 6.84 -17.15
C HIS A 231 3.42 7.38 -17.96
N LEU A 232 2.21 7.19 -17.48
CA LEU A 232 0.98 7.62 -18.14
C LEU A 232 0.21 8.52 -17.19
N ALA A 233 -0.03 9.77 -17.56
CA ALA A 233 -0.82 10.69 -16.76
C ALA A 233 -2.26 10.16 -16.60
N LEU A 234 -2.79 10.20 -15.39
CA LEU A 234 -4.18 9.88 -15.13
C LEU A 234 -5.06 11.07 -15.55
N HIS A 235 -6.17 10.77 -16.19
CA HIS A 235 -7.17 11.75 -16.54
C HIS A 235 -8.51 11.41 -15.87
N ARG A 236 -9.11 12.42 -15.23
CA ARG A 236 -10.40 12.27 -14.58
C ARG A 236 -11.50 12.03 -15.61
N ALA A 237 -12.25 10.96 -15.44
CA ALA A 237 -13.43 10.72 -16.24
C ALA A 237 -14.57 11.65 -15.79
N SER A 238 -15.18 12.38 -16.72
CA SER A 238 -16.24 13.38 -16.45
C SER A 238 -17.44 12.82 -15.68
N HIS A 239 -17.76 11.55 -15.90
CA HIS A 239 -18.89 10.86 -15.27
C HIS A 239 -18.42 9.77 -14.27
N CYS A 240 -17.24 9.91 -13.68
CA CYS A 240 -16.77 8.93 -12.70
C CYS A 240 -17.72 8.90 -11.49
N PRO A 241 -18.34 7.74 -11.17
CA PRO A 241 -19.28 7.64 -10.06
C PRO A 241 -18.65 7.83 -8.68
N VAL A 242 -17.30 7.79 -8.61
CA VAL A 242 -16.55 7.89 -7.35
C VAL A 242 -16.01 9.29 -7.11
N CYS A 243 -15.36 9.92 -8.08
CA CYS A 243 -14.77 11.25 -7.92
C CYS A 243 -15.42 12.33 -8.79
N GLY A 244 -16.34 11.99 -9.71
CA GLY A 244 -16.90 12.91 -10.71
C GLY A 244 -17.90 13.94 -10.21
N GLY A 245 -18.49 13.78 -9.03
CA GLY A 245 -19.60 14.63 -8.55
C GLY A 245 -19.22 15.79 -7.62
N ARG A 246 -17.95 16.17 -7.49
CA ARG A 246 -17.47 17.08 -6.44
C ARG A 246 -17.21 18.52 -6.84
N ASP A 247 -17.40 18.87 -8.11
CA ASP A 247 -17.12 20.24 -8.60
C ASP A 247 -18.34 21.18 -8.55
N ALA A 248 -19.48 20.75 -7.96
CA ALA A 248 -20.70 21.55 -7.97
C ALA A 248 -20.85 22.57 -6.82
N HIS A 249 -19.92 22.64 -5.87
CA HIS A 249 -19.99 23.60 -4.76
C HIS A 249 -18.62 24.20 -4.44
N SER A 250 -18.15 25.08 -5.32
CA SER A 250 -17.11 26.08 -5.02
C SER A 250 -17.36 27.28 -5.92
N VAL A 251 -18.39 28.04 -5.63
CA VAL A 251 -18.55 29.46 -5.96
C VAL A 251 -18.92 30.19 -4.69
#